data_0aa682e833920da798a26d2ea9fde6d3
#
_entry.id   0aa682e833920da798a26d2ea9fde6d3
#
_cell.length_a   1.000
_cell.length_b   1.000
_cell.length_c   1.000
_cell.angle_alpha   90.00
_cell.angle_beta   90.00
_cell.angle_gamma   90.00
#
_symmetry.space_group_name_H-M   'P 1'
#
loop_
_entity.id
_entity.type
_entity.pdbx_description
1 polymer ?
#
loop_
_entity_poly.entity_id
_entity_poly.type
_entity_poly.pdbx_seq_one_letter_code
_entity_poly.pdbx_strand_id
1 'polypeptide(L)'
;MVMLSIVLQASSDPVPGRSGSLFRPHLDVRPGAQHAAAPDPGQGLTWPDAKALLDQGYAWNQAAMAGGAVTLLKPGQSSARLRARYATSGVFGVLGITLVQGRSWTAEEGQAGSRIAVLSRALAAVECPAGCIGHPLELSGRTYTVVGVAEDWHPVPMFQGDVTRRPFAEPDQIYLPVETAIADGLTVVDGVAVWGGGEGVDLAGPQASWLQLWTWLPTVDDVSGYRAMLNAYAQARDLQVDPDSDQVGLWPLMAWLDRQGLVPERTRTQLHLALLLLVVCIVNAAALLGFSLGARRRELAIRRALGARRRDVFAQLMWECASSGLASAALAAIAYAVGMRLVATGEVLPSAITTLDPASVLMAAGVGFATALLCAFIPALEVCRSGSLSRLFAKGAA
;
A
#
# COMPACT_ATOMS: atom_id res chain seq x y z
N MET A 1 12.99 -7.56 8.66
CA MET A 1 12.88 -7.37 7.20
C MET A 1 11.43 -7.43 6.72
N VAL A 2 10.65 -8.49 7.01
CA VAL A 2 9.23 -8.57 6.60
C VAL A 2 8.43 -7.34 7.06
N MET A 3 8.50 -6.97 8.35
CA MET A 3 7.83 -5.77 8.87
C MET A 3 8.30 -4.47 8.20
N LEU A 4 9.60 -4.36 7.92
CA LEU A 4 10.13 -3.19 7.21
C LEU A 4 9.59 -3.11 5.78
N SER A 5 9.51 -4.23 5.08
CA SER A 5 8.95 -4.31 3.72
C SER A 5 7.48 -3.87 3.71
N ILE A 6 6.67 -4.35 4.67
CA ILE A 6 5.26 -3.95 4.82
C ILE A 6 5.13 -2.44 5.09
N VAL A 7 5.95 -1.90 6.01
CA VAL A 7 5.95 -0.46 6.32
C VAL A 7 6.34 0.37 5.10
N LEU A 8 7.38 -0.04 4.37
CA LEU A 8 7.83 0.67 3.18
C LEU A 8 6.77 0.64 2.07
N GLN A 9 6.12 -0.50 1.85
CA GLN A 9 5.03 -0.61 0.86
C GLN A 9 3.80 0.19 1.28
N ALA A 10 3.41 0.16 2.56
CA ALA A 10 2.30 0.95 3.07
C ALA A 10 2.55 2.47 3.02
N SER A 11 3.81 2.88 3.06
CA SER A 11 4.24 4.29 2.99
C SER A 11 4.69 4.70 1.59
N SER A 12 4.62 3.80 0.60
CA SER A 12 5.00 4.13 -0.78
C SER A 12 3.97 5.02 -1.46
N ASP A 13 4.41 5.77 -2.46
CA ASP A 13 3.52 6.53 -3.32
C ASP A 13 2.73 5.57 -4.23
N PRO A 14 1.38 5.47 -4.08
CA PRO A 14 0.59 4.51 -4.82
C PRO A 14 0.45 4.87 -6.32
N VAL A 15 0.61 6.14 -6.69
CA VAL A 15 0.52 6.61 -8.08
C VAL A 15 1.64 7.60 -8.37
N PRO A 16 2.89 7.11 -8.60
CA PRO A 16 4.04 7.96 -8.83
C PRO A 16 3.81 8.98 -9.94
N GLY A 17 4.11 10.25 -9.64
CA GLY A 17 3.91 11.37 -10.58
C GLY A 17 2.50 11.97 -10.62
N ARG A 18 1.50 11.37 -9.96
CA ARG A 18 0.12 11.90 -9.89
C ARG A 18 -0.36 12.17 -8.47
N SER A 19 0.18 11.50 -7.47
CA SER A 19 -0.28 11.57 -6.06
C SER A 19 -0.28 12.99 -5.50
N GLY A 20 0.63 13.84 -5.94
CA GLY A 20 0.68 15.24 -5.52
C GLY A 20 -0.48 16.09 -6.04
N SER A 21 -1.12 15.66 -7.13
CA SER A 21 -2.24 16.37 -7.78
C SER A 21 -3.58 15.64 -7.59
N LEU A 22 -3.59 14.52 -6.89
CA LEU A 22 -4.81 13.76 -6.61
C LEU A 22 -5.34 14.12 -5.22
N PHE A 23 -6.58 14.59 -5.19
CA PHE A 23 -7.23 15.07 -3.97
C PHE A 23 -8.51 14.31 -3.70
N ARG A 24 -8.81 14.15 -2.42
CA ARG A 24 -10.07 13.58 -1.93
C ARG A 24 -10.91 14.66 -1.25
N PRO A 25 -12.03 15.07 -1.85
CA PRO A 25 -13.05 15.86 -1.16
C PRO A 25 -13.72 15.00 -0.08
N HIS A 26 -13.92 15.58 1.07
CA HIS A 26 -14.57 14.95 2.21
C HIS A 26 -15.69 15.86 2.73
N LEU A 27 -16.85 15.27 2.97
CA LEU A 27 -18.00 15.91 3.59
C LEU A 27 -18.62 14.91 4.56
N ASP A 28 -18.71 15.28 5.84
CA ASP A 28 -19.46 14.49 6.82
C ASP A 28 -20.89 15.03 6.93
N VAL A 29 -21.79 14.40 6.22
CA VAL A 29 -23.22 14.76 6.13
C VAL A 29 -24.10 14.06 7.18
N ARG A 30 -23.50 13.35 8.13
CA ARG A 30 -24.25 12.64 9.19
C ARG A 30 -24.93 13.64 10.14
N PRO A 31 -26.09 13.27 10.73
CA PRO A 31 -26.74 14.09 11.75
C PRO A 31 -25.84 14.32 12.99
N GLY A 32 -25.89 15.52 13.56
CA GLY A 32 -24.97 16.04 14.59
C GLY A 32 -24.63 15.14 15.79
N ALA A 33 -25.58 14.29 16.25
CA ALA A 33 -25.30 13.34 17.33
C ALA A 33 -24.32 12.21 16.95
N GLN A 34 -24.15 11.96 15.66
CA GLN A 34 -23.24 10.92 15.13
C GLN A 34 -21.85 11.45 14.84
N HIS A 35 -21.65 12.77 14.85
CA HIS A 35 -20.33 13.41 14.74
C HIS A 35 -19.49 13.23 16.01
N ALA A 36 -20.13 12.95 17.16
CA ALA A 36 -19.44 12.74 18.43
C ALA A 36 -18.66 11.42 18.51
N ALA A 37 -18.98 10.44 17.68
CA ALA A 37 -18.09 9.31 17.44
C ALA A 37 -17.00 9.79 16.50
N ALA A 38 -15.72 9.61 16.88
CA ALA A 38 -14.57 10.04 16.09
C ALA A 38 -14.81 9.84 14.58
N PRO A 39 -14.55 10.84 13.75
CA PRO A 39 -14.82 10.71 12.32
C PRO A 39 -14.11 9.46 11.82
N ASP A 40 -14.87 8.50 11.31
CA ASP A 40 -14.28 7.37 10.60
C ASP A 40 -13.70 7.93 9.30
N PRO A 41 -12.39 8.09 9.19
CA PRO A 41 -11.78 8.72 8.03
C PRO A 41 -12.02 7.97 6.73
N GLY A 42 -12.61 6.78 6.81
CA GLY A 42 -13.03 5.96 5.66
C GLY A 42 -14.42 6.25 5.12
N GLN A 43 -15.23 7.11 5.78
CA GLN A 43 -16.59 7.36 5.32
C GLN A 43 -16.62 8.11 3.99
N GLY A 44 -17.51 7.63 3.12
CA GLY A 44 -17.73 8.16 1.80
C GLY A 44 -18.78 9.29 1.77
N LEU A 45 -19.11 9.72 0.57
CA LEU A 45 -20.23 10.60 0.28
C LEU A 45 -21.52 9.80 0.05
N THR A 46 -22.66 10.45 0.22
CA THR A 46 -23.92 9.93 -0.30
C THR A 46 -23.95 10.08 -1.83
N TRP A 47 -24.78 9.30 -2.51
CA TRP A 47 -24.95 9.45 -3.96
C TRP A 47 -25.45 10.86 -4.36
N PRO A 48 -26.48 11.46 -3.70
CA PRO A 48 -26.90 12.83 -4.01
C PRO A 48 -25.78 13.87 -3.83
N ASP A 49 -24.98 13.78 -2.77
CA ASP A 49 -23.89 14.72 -2.53
C ASP A 49 -22.74 14.52 -3.55
N ALA A 50 -22.38 13.29 -3.85
CA ALA A 50 -21.38 12.98 -4.87
C ALA A 50 -21.79 13.51 -6.23
N LYS A 51 -23.08 13.30 -6.63
CA LYS A 51 -23.63 13.81 -7.89
C LYS A 51 -23.64 15.33 -7.93
N ALA A 52 -24.05 16.01 -6.86
CA ALA A 52 -24.06 17.47 -6.81
C ALA A 52 -22.64 18.06 -6.93
N LEU A 53 -21.64 17.44 -6.31
CA LEU A 53 -20.23 17.86 -6.46
C LEU A 53 -19.70 17.60 -7.87
N LEU A 54 -20.07 16.48 -8.50
CA LEU A 54 -19.70 16.18 -9.88
C LEU A 54 -20.29 17.21 -10.85
N ASP A 55 -21.55 17.58 -10.67
CA ASP A 55 -22.26 18.54 -11.50
C ASP A 55 -21.70 19.97 -11.35
N GLN A 56 -21.34 20.38 -10.12
CA GLN A 56 -20.73 21.69 -9.86
C GLN A 56 -19.25 21.75 -10.27
N GLY A 57 -18.54 20.65 -10.11
CA GLY A 57 -17.13 20.55 -10.42
C GLY A 57 -16.82 20.04 -11.84
N TYR A 58 -17.75 20.18 -12.79
CA TYR A 58 -17.61 19.63 -14.15
C TYR A 58 -16.36 20.09 -14.92
N ALA A 59 -15.80 21.24 -14.54
CA ALA A 59 -14.57 21.76 -15.14
C ALA A 59 -13.31 20.98 -14.73
N TRP A 60 -13.38 20.20 -13.66
CA TRP A 60 -12.27 19.40 -13.17
C TRP A 60 -12.44 17.92 -13.49
N ASN A 61 -11.30 17.25 -13.60
CA ASN A 61 -11.30 15.81 -13.80
C ASN A 61 -11.57 15.12 -12.45
N GLN A 62 -12.78 14.58 -12.28
CA GLN A 62 -13.24 13.99 -11.03
C GLN A 62 -14.08 12.73 -11.25
N ALA A 63 -14.09 11.83 -10.27
CA ALA A 63 -14.88 10.61 -10.31
C ALA A 63 -15.33 10.18 -8.91
N ALA A 64 -16.60 9.83 -8.79
CA ALA A 64 -17.12 9.09 -7.64
C ALA A 64 -16.96 7.60 -7.89
N MET A 65 -16.58 6.85 -6.86
CA MET A 65 -16.37 5.41 -6.98
C MET A 65 -16.54 4.66 -5.65
N ALA A 66 -16.84 3.36 -5.77
CA ALA A 66 -16.85 2.43 -4.64
C ALA A 66 -16.42 1.03 -5.10
N GLY A 67 -15.85 0.27 -4.18
CA GLY A 67 -15.53 -1.14 -4.41
C GLY A 67 -16.77 -2.02 -4.29
N GLY A 68 -16.89 -2.94 -5.22
CA GLY A 68 -17.97 -3.88 -5.29
C GLY A 68 -17.53 -5.31 -5.59
N ALA A 69 -18.49 -6.20 -5.62
CA ALA A 69 -18.28 -7.57 -6.07
C ALA A 69 -19.44 -8.00 -6.97
N VAL A 70 -19.11 -8.64 -8.07
CA VAL A 70 -20.06 -9.24 -8.98
C VAL A 70 -19.75 -10.71 -9.18
N THR A 71 -20.78 -11.51 -9.46
CA THR A 71 -20.63 -12.92 -9.75
C THR A 71 -20.69 -13.13 -11.25
N LEU A 72 -19.59 -13.57 -11.85
CA LEU A 72 -19.54 -13.98 -13.25
C LEU A 72 -20.16 -15.37 -13.38
N LEU A 73 -21.20 -15.48 -14.15
CA LEU A 73 -21.87 -16.74 -14.45
C LEU A 73 -21.40 -17.26 -15.81
N LYS A 74 -20.97 -18.51 -15.84
CA LYS A 74 -20.56 -19.19 -17.07
C LYS A 74 -21.40 -20.47 -17.26
N PRO A 75 -21.97 -20.68 -18.43
CA PRO A 75 -22.69 -21.91 -18.71
C PRO A 75 -21.80 -23.15 -18.50
N GLY A 76 -22.24 -24.05 -17.61
CA GLY A 76 -21.50 -25.30 -17.36
C GLY A 76 -20.22 -25.21 -16.54
N GLN A 77 -19.93 -24.05 -15.95
CA GLN A 77 -18.78 -23.86 -15.07
C GLN A 77 -19.22 -23.31 -13.69
N SER A 78 -18.34 -23.42 -12.70
CA SER A 78 -18.57 -22.79 -11.40
C SER A 78 -18.55 -21.26 -11.55
N SER A 79 -19.47 -20.57 -10.86
CA SER A 79 -19.48 -19.12 -10.82
C SER A 79 -18.21 -18.57 -10.19
N ALA A 80 -17.67 -17.48 -10.74
CA ALA A 80 -16.52 -16.78 -10.21
C ALA A 80 -16.95 -15.44 -9.61
N ARG A 81 -16.46 -15.13 -8.40
CA ARG A 81 -16.66 -13.82 -7.79
C ARG A 81 -15.55 -12.90 -8.25
N LEU A 82 -15.92 -11.83 -8.95
CA LEU A 82 -15.00 -10.79 -9.45
C LEU A 82 -15.03 -9.56 -8.53
N ARG A 83 -13.88 -8.94 -8.40
CA ARG A 83 -13.76 -7.62 -7.76
C ARG A 83 -14.14 -6.55 -8.77
N ALA A 84 -15.12 -5.75 -8.42
CA ALA A 84 -15.67 -4.70 -9.27
C ALA A 84 -15.34 -3.31 -8.70
N ARG A 85 -15.20 -2.33 -9.59
CA ARG A 85 -15.20 -0.91 -9.25
C ARG A 85 -16.43 -0.28 -9.86
N TYR A 86 -17.35 0.20 -9.03
CA TYR A 86 -18.48 1.01 -9.46
C TYR A 86 -18.01 2.46 -9.51
N ALA A 87 -18.12 3.11 -10.65
CA ALA A 87 -17.56 4.45 -10.80
C ALA A 87 -18.31 5.29 -11.83
N THR A 88 -18.19 6.61 -11.73
CA THR A 88 -18.61 7.52 -12.79
C THR A 88 -17.59 7.54 -13.95
N SER A 89 -17.97 8.06 -15.09
CA SER A 89 -17.21 8.00 -16.35
C SER A 89 -15.78 8.60 -16.27
N GLY A 90 -15.52 9.51 -15.32
CA GLY A 90 -14.21 10.16 -15.13
C GLY A 90 -13.13 9.26 -14.50
N VAL A 91 -13.45 8.06 -14.03
CA VAL A 91 -12.54 7.23 -13.21
C VAL A 91 -11.18 6.97 -13.86
N PHE A 92 -11.15 6.63 -15.15
CA PHE A 92 -9.91 6.32 -15.87
C PHE A 92 -8.99 7.54 -15.98
N GLY A 93 -9.58 8.71 -16.24
CA GLY A 93 -8.85 9.98 -16.30
C GLY A 93 -8.28 10.39 -14.95
N VAL A 94 -9.07 10.34 -13.88
CA VAL A 94 -8.65 10.71 -12.52
C VAL A 94 -7.54 9.78 -12.03
N LEU A 95 -7.73 8.47 -12.12
CA LEU A 95 -6.76 7.49 -11.65
C LEU A 95 -5.57 7.30 -12.59
N GLY A 96 -5.65 7.82 -13.83
CA GLY A 96 -4.60 7.65 -14.83
C GLY A 96 -4.52 6.24 -15.39
N ILE A 97 -5.63 5.53 -15.41
CA ILE A 97 -5.72 4.17 -15.96
C ILE A 97 -5.80 4.24 -17.49
N THR A 98 -4.86 3.60 -18.16
CA THR A 98 -4.82 3.54 -19.62
C THR A 98 -5.79 2.49 -20.15
N LEU A 99 -6.58 2.84 -21.16
CA LEU A 99 -7.38 1.88 -21.91
C LEU A 99 -6.55 1.28 -23.05
N VAL A 100 -6.47 -0.05 -23.06
CA VAL A 100 -5.68 -0.81 -24.07
C VAL A 100 -6.49 -1.05 -25.34
N GLN A 101 -7.81 -1.28 -25.17
CA GLN A 101 -8.74 -1.52 -26.27
C GLN A 101 -10.08 -0.84 -25.96
N GLY A 102 -10.79 -0.45 -27.01
CA GLY A 102 -12.11 0.13 -26.89
C GLY A 102 -12.11 1.51 -26.23
N ARG A 103 -13.12 1.77 -25.41
CA ARG A 103 -13.36 3.07 -24.76
C ARG A 103 -13.91 2.92 -23.35
N SER A 104 -13.92 4.01 -22.60
CA SER A 104 -14.74 4.15 -21.40
C SER A 104 -16.21 4.40 -21.77
N TRP A 105 -17.08 4.37 -20.78
CA TRP A 105 -18.47 4.84 -20.94
C TRP A 105 -18.52 6.37 -20.82
N THR A 106 -19.58 6.93 -21.41
CA THR A 106 -19.89 8.36 -21.30
C THR A 106 -20.75 8.65 -20.09
N ALA A 107 -20.87 9.93 -19.72
CA ALA A 107 -21.76 10.32 -18.62
C ALA A 107 -23.24 9.99 -18.94
N GLU A 108 -23.65 10.17 -20.20
CA GLU A 108 -25.02 9.84 -20.65
C GLU A 108 -25.30 8.32 -20.54
N GLU A 109 -24.33 7.47 -20.94
CA GLU A 109 -24.46 6.02 -20.83
C GLU A 109 -24.56 5.57 -19.35
N GLY A 110 -23.78 6.20 -18.46
CA GLY A 110 -23.89 5.98 -17.01
C GLY A 110 -25.28 6.37 -16.50
N GLN A 111 -25.71 7.61 -16.73
CA GLN A 111 -27.02 8.12 -16.30
C GLN A 111 -28.20 7.33 -16.87
N ALA A 112 -28.05 6.80 -18.07
CA ALA A 112 -29.06 5.92 -18.68
C ALA A 112 -29.11 4.52 -18.07
N GLY A 113 -28.22 4.19 -17.12
CA GLY A 113 -28.14 2.87 -16.53
C GLY A 113 -27.71 1.77 -17.52
N SER A 114 -26.87 2.14 -18.50
CA SER A 114 -26.42 1.20 -19.53
C SER A 114 -25.58 0.08 -18.92
N ARG A 115 -25.93 -1.18 -19.23
CA ARG A 115 -25.19 -2.37 -18.75
C ARG A 115 -23.95 -2.60 -19.59
N ILE A 116 -22.93 -1.80 -19.34
CA ILE A 116 -21.65 -1.84 -20.03
C ILE A 116 -20.52 -2.04 -19.00
N ALA A 117 -19.43 -2.64 -19.45
CA ALA A 117 -18.30 -2.99 -18.59
C ALA A 117 -16.97 -2.69 -19.28
N VAL A 118 -15.97 -2.30 -18.48
CA VAL A 118 -14.57 -2.27 -18.87
C VAL A 118 -13.83 -3.33 -18.03
N LEU A 119 -13.09 -4.22 -18.69
CA LEU A 119 -12.35 -5.31 -18.04
C LEU A 119 -10.90 -4.89 -17.78
N SER A 120 -10.27 -5.45 -16.75
CA SER A 120 -8.81 -5.45 -16.66
C SER A 120 -8.21 -6.33 -17.77
N ARG A 121 -6.98 -6.04 -18.17
CA ARG A 121 -6.26 -6.86 -19.17
C ARG A 121 -6.18 -8.33 -18.75
N ALA A 122 -5.90 -8.59 -17.47
CA ALA A 122 -5.80 -9.94 -16.94
C ALA A 122 -7.13 -10.71 -17.08
N LEU A 123 -8.26 -10.08 -16.72
CA LEU A 123 -9.57 -10.70 -16.88
C LEU A 123 -9.93 -10.88 -18.36
N ALA A 124 -9.67 -9.88 -19.18
CA ALA A 124 -9.93 -9.92 -20.62
C ALA A 124 -9.19 -11.08 -21.32
N ALA A 125 -7.95 -11.33 -20.95
CA ALA A 125 -7.16 -12.45 -21.50
C ALA A 125 -7.75 -13.83 -21.19
N VAL A 126 -8.48 -13.95 -20.06
CA VAL A 126 -9.11 -15.22 -19.65
C VAL A 126 -10.50 -15.36 -20.26
N GLU A 127 -11.30 -14.28 -20.28
CA GLU A 127 -12.72 -14.34 -20.65
C GLU A 127 -12.96 -14.25 -22.15
N CYS A 128 -12.15 -13.46 -22.86
CA CYS A 128 -12.35 -13.16 -24.26
C CYS A 128 -11.03 -13.04 -25.05
N PRO A 129 -10.18 -14.13 -25.10
CA PRO A 129 -8.86 -14.08 -25.72
C PRO A 129 -8.90 -13.75 -27.22
N ALA A 130 -10.01 -13.99 -27.91
CA ALA A 130 -10.20 -13.68 -29.32
C ALA A 130 -10.65 -12.23 -29.60
N GLY A 131 -10.96 -11.46 -28.58
CA GLY A 131 -11.46 -10.07 -28.67
C GLY A 131 -12.60 -9.82 -27.70
N CYS A 132 -12.49 -8.75 -26.94
CA CYS A 132 -13.43 -8.45 -25.83
C CYS A 132 -14.52 -7.46 -26.21
N ILE A 133 -14.25 -6.53 -27.11
CA ILE A 133 -15.20 -5.44 -27.40
C ILE A 133 -16.48 -5.97 -28.01
N GLY A 134 -17.62 -5.62 -27.42
CA GLY A 134 -18.95 -6.12 -27.78
C GLY A 134 -19.28 -7.50 -27.20
N HIS A 135 -18.36 -8.13 -26.45
CA HIS A 135 -18.61 -9.44 -25.84
C HIS A 135 -19.62 -9.32 -24.69
N PRO A 136 -20.68 -10.15 -24.66
CA PRO A 136 -21.63 -10.16 -23.54
C PRO A 136 -21.08 -10.98 -22.37
N LEU A 137 -21.21 -10.44 -21.15
CA LEU A 137 -20.88 -11.12 -19.91
C LEU A 137 -22.12 -11.18 -19.02
N GLU A 138 -22.38 -12.33 -18.43
CA GLU A 138 -23.44 -12.48 -17.44
C GLU A 138 -22.88 -12.22 -16.03
N LEU A 139 -23.21 -11.04 -15.47
CA LEU A 139 -22.76 -10.58 -14.17
C LEU A 139 -23.95 -10.50 -13.21
N SER A 140 -23.89 -11.26 -12.12
CA SER A 140 -24.96 -11.29 -11.09
C SER A 140 -26.39 -11.46 -11.66
N GLY A 141 -26.52 -12.29 -12.73
CA GLY A 141 -27.79 -12.57 -13.37
C GLY A 141 -28.27 -11.49 -14.37
N ARG A 142 -27.39 -10.58 -14.78
CA ARG A 142 -27.66 -9.54 -15.79
C ARG A 142 -26.58 -9.57 -16.88
N THR A 143 -27.00 -9.31 -18.11
CA THR A 143 -26.06 -9.25 -19.24
C THR A 143 -25.48 -7.85 -19.39
N TYR A 144 -24.15 -7.79 -19.38
CA TYR A 144 -23.35 -6.57 -19.61
C TYR A 144 -22.56 -6.72 -20.90
N THR A 145 -22.37 -5.62 -21.63
CA THR A 145 -21.56 -5.59 -22.84
C THR A 145 -20.20 -4.98 -22.56
N VAL A 146 -19.14 -5.66 -22.94
CA VAL A 146 -17.79 -5.13 -22.78
C VAL A 146 -17.52 -4.04 -23.82
N VAL A 147 -17.20 -2.81 -23.37
CA VAL A 147 -16.91 -1.66 -24.24
C VAL A 147 -15.43 -1.25 -24.24
N GLY A 148 -14.66 -1.74 -23.27
CA GLY A 148 -13.23 -1.45 -23.17
C GLY A 148 -12.44 -2.46 -22.38
N VAL A 149 -11.14 -2.41 -22.56
CA VAL A 149 -10.15 -3.15 -21.76
C VAL A 149 -9.14 -2.16 -21.22
N ALA A 150 -9.01 -2.12 -19.90
CA ALA A 150 -8.04 -1.29 -19.19
C ALA A 150 -6.75 -2.06 -18.91
N GLU A 151 -5.65 -1.36 -18.81
CA GLU A 151 -4.41 -1.92 -18.27
C GLU A 151 -4.61 -2.39 -16.83
N ASP A 152 -3.87 -3.43 -16.42
CA ASP A 152 -3.90 -3.88 -15.04
C ASP A 152 -3.34 -2.77 -14.14
N TRP A 153 -4.17 -2.28 -13.24
CA TRP A 153 -3.86 -1.15 -12.38
C TRP A 153 -3.93 -1.58 -10.91
N HIS A 154 -2.79 -1.50 -10.24
CA HIS A 154 -2.65 -1.98 -8.88
C HIS A 154 -1.83 -1.01 -8.03
N PRO A 155 -2.43 0.08 -7.54
CA PRO A 155 -1.77 0.97 -6.62
C PRO A 155 -1.55 0.28 -5.26
N VAL A 156 -0.42 0.55 -4.64
CA VAL A 156 -0.10 0.06 -3.29
C VAL A 156 0.29 1.25 -2.43
N PRO A 157 -0.51 1.58 -1.41
CA PRO A 157 -1.76 0.96 -0.98
C PRO A 157 -2.96 1.23 -1.92
N MET A 158 -3.98 0.36 -1.81
CA MET A 158 -5.22 0.40 -2.61
C MET A 158 -6.16 1.50 -2.10
N PHE A 159 -5.82 2.75 -2.37
CA PHE A 159 -6.45 3.94 -1.78
C PHE A 159 -7.91 4.17 -2.24
N GLN A 160 -8.29 3.69 -3.40
CA GLN A 160 -9.65 3.83 -3.96
C GLN A 160 -10.67 2.88 -3.33
N GLY A 161 -10.25 1.99 -2.43
CA GLY A 161 -11.11 1.08 -1.68
C GLY A 161 -11.18 1.41 -0.19
N ASP A 162 -11.65 0.46 0.62
CA ASP A 162 -11.57 0.55 2.08
C ASP A 162 -10.12 0.29 2.51
N VAL A 163 -9.32 1.35 2.48
CA VAL A 163 -7.88 1.31 2.75
C VAL A 163 -7.56 0.93 4.19
N THR A 164 -8.48 1.17 5.13
CA THR A 164 -8.28 0.84 6.55
C THR A 164 -8.40 -0.65 6.80
N ARG A 165 -9.34 -1.32 6.13
CA ARG A 165 -9.57 -2.77 6.28
C ARG A 165 -8.76 -3.59 5.28
N ARG A 166 -8.52 -3.05 4.07
CA ARG A 166 -7.91 -3.78 2.96
C ARG A 166 -6.91 -2.93 2.18
N PRO A 167 -5.84 -2.41 2.84
CA PRO A 167 -4.87 -1.53 2.19
C PRO A 167 -4.14 -2.18 1.02
N PHE A 168 -4.07 -3.50 1.03
CA PHE A 168 -3.34 -4.33 0.06
C PHE A 168 -4.29 -5.29 -0.67
N ALA A 169 -5.52 -4.86 -0.92
CA ALA A 169 -6.47 -5.66 -1.68
C ALA A 169 -5.92 -6.01 -3.07
N GLU A 170 -6.41 -7.10 -3.65
CA GLU A 170 -6.13 -7.41 -5.05
C GLU A 170 -6.72 -6.35 -5.98
N PRO A 171 -6.17 -6.17 -7.20
CA PRO A 171 -6.65 -5.17 -8.15
C PRO A 171 -8.09 -5.41 -8.57
N ASP A 172 -8.75 -4.32 -8.96
CA ASP A 172 -10.08 -4.39 -9.53
C ASP A 172 -10.02 -5.09 -10.90
N GLN A 173 -10.91 -6.05 -11.13
CA GLN A 173 -10.94 -6.87 -12.34
C GLN A 173 -11.91 -6.31 -13.38
N ILE A 174 -12.96 -5.60 -12.92
CA ILE A 174 -14.01 -5.07 -13.77
C ILE A 174 -14.47 -3.70 -13.25
N TYR A 175 -14.75 -2.79 -14.18
CA TYR A 175 -15.25 -1.45 -13.91
C TYR A 175 -16.65 -1.32 -14.50
N LEU A 176 -17.61 -0.85 -13.71
CA LEU A 176 -19.03 -0.70 -14.07
C LEU A 176 -19.51 0.72 -13.74
N PRO A 177 -20.47 1.29 -14.51
CA PRO A 177 -21.09 2.54 -14.12
C PRO A 177 -21.79 2.43 -12.77
N VAL A 178 -21.57 3.43 -11.90
CA VAL A 178 -22.14 3.45 -10.54
C VAL A 178 -23.67 3.50 -10.56
N GLU A 179 -24.25 4.21 -11.51
CA GLU A 179 -25.70 4.33 -11.69
C GLU A 179 -26.30 2.97 -12.04
N THR A 180 -25.65 2.21 -12.91
CA THR A 180 -26.07 0.84 -13.25
C THR A 180 -25.93 -0.08 -12.05
N ALA A 181 -24.87 0.07 -11.26
CA ALA A 181 -24.68 -0.73 -10.04
C ALA A 181 -25.79 -0.48 -9.00
N ILE A 182 -26.23 0.78 -8.85
CA ILE A 182 -27.37 1.16 -8.00
C ILE A 182 -28.65 0.54 -8.55
N ALA A 183 -28.93 0.72 -9.86
CA ALA A 183 -30.17 0.24 -10.48
C ALA A 183 -30.29 -1.29 -10.47
N ASP A 184 -29.20 -2.02 -10.64
CA ASP A 184 -29.17 -3.48 -10.62
C ASP A 184 -29.01 -4.06 -9.21
N GLY A 185 -28.87 -3.22 -8.15
CA GLY A 185 -28.72 -3.65 -6.75
C GLY A 185 -27.45 -4.45 -6.51
N LEU A 186 -26.34 -4.07 -7.13
CA LEU A 186 -25.07 -4.80 -7.02
C LEU A 186 -24.45 -4.63 -5.62
N THR A 187 -23.73 -5.65 -5.18
CA THR A 187 -23.12 -5.68 -3.84
C THR A 187 -21.96 -4.70 -3.72
N VAL A 188 -22.03 -3.77 -2.77
CA VAL A 188 -20.91 -2.91 -2.34
C VAL A 188 -20.09 -3.67 -1.30
N VAL A 189 -18.77 -3.63 -1.43
CA VAL A 189 -17.81 -4.32 -0.54
C VAL A 189 -17.05 -3.34 0.33
N ASP A 190 -16.90 -2.11 -0.12
CA ASP A 190 -16.36 -1.02 0.70
C ASP A 190 -17.38 -0.65 1.79
N GLY A 191 -16.93 -0.05 2.87
CA GLY A 191 -17.81 0.27 3.99
C GLY A 191 -19.00 1.13 3.56
N VAL A 192 -20.20 0.74 3.98
CA VAL A 192 -21.42 1.52 3.83
C VAL A 192 -21.86 1.99 5.21
N ALA A 193 -21.98 3.29 5.42
CA ALA A 193 -22.54 3.84 6.64
C ALA A 193 -23.98 4.31 6.36
N VAL A 194 -24.92 3.81 7.14
CA VAL A 194 -26.33 4.14 7.02
C VAL A 194 -26.81 4.78 8.29
N TRP A 195 -27.64 5.84 8.19
CA TRP A 195 -28.30 6.49 9.31
C TRP A 195 -29.79 6.69 8.99
N GLY A 196 -30.59 6.79 10.03
CA GLY A 196 -32.05 6.80 9.88
C GLY A 196 -32.60 5.37 9.82
N GLY A 197 -33.60 5.05 10.62
CA GLY A 197 -34.21 3.72 10.68
C GLY A 197 -35.03 3.40 9.43
N GLY A 198 -34.69 2.33 8.72
CA GLY A 198 -35.44 1.79 7.60
C GLY A 198 -35.04 0.35 7.35
N GLU A 199 -35.97 -0.48 6.79
CA GLU A 199 -35.63 -1.81 6.31
C GLU A 199 -34.92 -1.70 4.94
N GLY A 200 -33.63 -2.07 4.89
CA GLY A 200 -32.80 -2.07 3.69
C GLY A 200 -31.91 -0.84 3.53
N VAL A 201 -30.88 -0.98 2.70
CA VAL A 201 -29.92 0.08 2.38
C VAL A 201 -30.29 0.69 1.04
N ASP A 202 -30.79 1.92 1.04
CA ASP A 202 -30.97 2.70 -0.19
C ASP A 202 -29.68 3.41 -0.57
N LEU A 203 -28.91 2.83 -1.49
CA LEU A 203 -27.65 3.40 -1.99
C LEU A 203 -27.86 4.68 -2.82
N ALA A 204 -29.06 4.92 -3.36
CA ALA A 204 -29.39 6.13 -4.08
C ALA A 204 -29.81 7.27 -3.15
N GLY A 205 -30.17 6.96 -1.92
CA GLY A 205 -30.71 7.91 -0.95
C GLY A 205 -29.65 8.76 -0.23
N PRO A 206 -30.13 9.79 0.50
CA PRO A 206 -29.26 10.71 1.25
C PRO A 206 -28.82 10.15 2.61
N GLN A 207 -29.21 8.94 2.97
CA GLN A 207 -28.95 8.33 4.28
C GLN A 207 -27.91 7.19 4.21
N ALA A 208 -27.29 6.97 3.05
CA ALA A 208 -26.25 5.98 2.85
C ALA A 208 -25.00 6.64 2.29
N SER A 209 -23.92 6.62 3.05
CA SER A 209 -22.60 7.12 2.67
C SER A 209 -21.72 5.93 2.30
N TRP A 210 -21.25 5.88 1.06
CA TRP A 210 -20.53 4.72 0.52
C TRP A 210 -19.59 5.03 -0.63
N LEU A 211 -19.67 6.24 -1.21
CA LEU A 211 -18.89 6.66 -2.38
C LEU A 211 -17.67 7.47 -1.96
N GLN A 212 -16.54 7.17 -2.55
CA GLN A 212 -15.37 8.03 -2.51
C GLN A 212 -15.37 8.94 -3.75
N LEU A 213 -15.10 10.22 -3.54
CA LEU A 213 -14.88 11.15 -4.63
C LEU A 213 -13.37 11.46 -4.71
N TRP A 214 -12.82 11.36 -5.91
CA TRP A 214 -11.44 11.72 -6.19
C TRP A 214 -11.43 12.74 -7.30
N THR A 215 -10.55 13.73 -7.18
CA THR A 215 -10.36 14.76 -8.19
C THR A 215 -8.88 14.99 -8.48
N TRP A 216 -8.55 15.23 -9.73
CA TRP A 216 -7.20 15.53 -10.18
C TRP A 216 -7.07 17.04 -10.40
N LEU A 217 -6.26 17.70 -9.56
CA LEU A 217 -6.07 19.16 -9.50
C LEU A 217 -4.58 19.45 -9.69
N PRO A 218 -4.12 19.66 -10.92
CA PRO A 218 -2.69 19.81 -11.21
C PRO A 218 -2.11 21.15 -10.80
N THR A 219 -2.92 22.21 -10.67
CA THR A 219 -2.45 23.55 -10.35
C THR A 219 -2.94 24.04 -8.99
N VAL A 220 -2.25 25.01 -8.40
CA VAL A 220 -2.65 25.64 -7.13
C VAL A 220 -4.00 26.37 -7.28
N ASP A 221 -4.24 26.94 -8.47
CA ASP A 221 -5.49 27.64 -8.78
C ASP A 221 -6.67 26.65 -8.81
N ASP A 222 -6.48 25.45 -9.39
CA ASP A 222 -7.49 24.38 -9.36
C ASP A 222 -7.83 23.98 -7.93
N VAL A 223 -6.82 23.79 -7.08
CA VAL A 223 -7.00 23.43 -5.67
C VAL A 223 -7.78 24.51 -4.92
N SER A 224 -7.44 25.79 -5.15
CA SER A 224 -8.10 26.91 -4.50
C SER A 224 -9.55 27.07 -4.99
N GLY A 225 -9.79 26.94 -6.29
CA GLY A 225 -11.11 26.99 -6.91
C GLY A 225 -12.01 25.83 -6.44
N TYR A 226 -11.47 24.61 -6.44
CA TYR A 226 -12.22 23.44 -5.96
C TYR A 226 -12.57 23.56 -4.48
N ARG A 227 -11.63 24.03 -3.64
CA ARG A 227 -11.88 24.27 -2.21
C ARG A 227 -12.98 25.33 -2.01
N ALA A 228 -12.98 26.40 -2.77
CA ALA A 228 -14.03 27.43 -2.70
C ALA A 228 -15.41 26.83 -3.07
N MET A 229 -15.48 26.03 -4.12
CA MET A 229 -16.71 25.33 -4.52
C MET A 229 -17.18 24.35 -3.43
N LEU A 230 -16.27 23.54 -2.87
CA LEU A 230 -16.58 22.58 -1.80
C LEU A 230 -17.12 23.27 -0.56
N ASN A 231 -16.52 24.39 -0.14
CA ASN A 231 -16.97 25.18 1.00
C ASN A 231 -18.33 25.81 0.75
N ALA A 232 -18.59 26.34 -0.45
CA ALA A 232 -19.89 26.89 -0.82
C ALA A 232 -20.99 25.82 -0.78
N TYR A 233 -20.69 24.61 -1.27
CA TYR A 233 -21.59 23.47 -1.20
C TYR A 233 -21.87 23.07 0.25
N ALA A 234 -20.83 22.96 1.08
CA ALA A 234 -20.96 22.64 2.49
C ALA A 234 -21.83 23.64 3.25
N GLN A 235 -21.65 24.94 3.01
CA GLN A 235 -22.49 26.00 3.60
C GLN A 235 -23.95 25.88 3.16
N ALA A 236 -24.20 25.57 1.88
CA ALA A 236 -25.55 25.34 1.38
C ALA A 236 -26.23 24.12 2.00
N ARG A 237 -25.44 23.18 2.51
CA ARG A 237 -25.88 21.97 3.25
C ARG A 237 -25.90 22.16 4.78
N ASP A 238 -25.66 23.38 5.26
CA ASP A 238 -25.58 23.72 6.71
C ASP A 238 -24.52 22.89 7.45
N LEU A 239 -23.43 22.53 6.75
CA LEU A 239 -22.28 21.87 7.34
C LEU A 239 -21.31 22.91 7.91
N GLN A 240 -20.68 22.60 9.04
CA GLN A 240 -19.68 23.49 9.63
C GLN A 240 -18.37 23.44 8.83
N VAL A 241 -18.04 24.56 8.21
CA VAL A 241 -16.75 24.77 7.52
C VAL A 241 -15.78 25.42 8.52
N ASP A 242 -15.24 24.61 9.41
CA ASP A 242 -14.23 25.03 10.38
C ASP A 242 -12.91 24.28 10.07
N PRO A 243 -11.76 24.99 10.02
CA PRO A 243 -10.47 24.34 9.83
C PRO A 243 -10.15 23.26 10.87
N ASP A 244 -10.70 23.39 12.07
CA ASP A 244 -10.53 22.43 13.17
C ASP A 244 -11.59 21.31 13.18
N SER A 245 -12.65 21.43 12.36
CA SER A 245 -13.64 20.38 12.18
C SER A 245 -13.25 19.47 11.02
N ASP A 246 -13.25 18.17 11.25
CA ASP A 246 -13.03 17.18 10.17
C ASP A 246 -14.28 16.97 9.28
N GLN A 247 -15.29 17.85 9.36
CA GLN A 247 -16.53 17.70 8.60
C GLN A 247 -16.38 18.02 7.11
N VAL A 248 -15.55 18.99 6.78
CA VAL A 248 -15.32 19.40 5.39
C VAL A 248 -13.83 19.50 5.13
N GLY A 249 -13.37 18.82 4.11
CA GLY A 249 -11.95 18.81 3.80
C GLY A 249 -11.64 18.48 2.33
N LEU A 250 -10.52 18.99 1.86
CA LEU A 250 -9.92 18.62 0.56
C LEU A 250 -8.50 18.13 0.85
N TRP A 251 -8.33 16.82 0.85
CA TRP A 251 -7.11 16.16 1.29
C TRP A 251 -6.27 15.69 0.11
N PRO A 252 -4.99 16.10 0.00
CA PRO A 252 -4.05 15.45 -0.92
C PRO A 252 -3.94 13.95 -0.59
N LEU A 253 -3.78 13.10 -1.60
CA LEU A 253 -3.75 11.65 -1.43
C LEU A 253 -2.82 11.19 -0.31
N MET A 254 -1.58 11.66 -0.30
CA MET A 254 -0.61 11.24 0.72
C MET A 254 -0.99 11.69 2.13
N ALA A 255 -1.51 12.92 2.29
CA ALA A 255 -1.98 13.43 3.57
C ALA A 255 -3.22 12.65 4.06
N TRP A 256 -4.11 12.27 3.14
CA TRP A 256 -5.25 11.43 3.48
C TRP A 256 -4.80 10.02 3.91
N LEU A 257 -3.86 9.40 3.20
CA LEU A 257 -3.30 8.09 3.58
C LEU A 257 -2.64 8.11 4.96
N ASP A 258 -1.91 9.18 5.28
CA ASP A 258 -1.30 9.35 6.61
C ASP A 258 -2.34 9.46 7.73
N ARG A 259 -3.44 10.20 7.49
CA ARG A 259 -4.58 10.28 8.42
C ARG A 259 -5.28 8.93 8.62
N GLN A 260 -5.30 8.06 7.60
CA GLN A 260 -5.87 6.71 7.71
C GLN A 260 -5.06 5.79 8.62
N GLY A 261 -3.84 6.18 8.98
CA GLY A 261 -3.01 5.39 9.88
C GLY A 261 -2.69 3.99 9.33
N LEU A 262 -2.40 3.88 8.03
CA LEU A 262 -2.19 2.61 7.33
C LEU A 262 -1.11 1.71 7.96
N VAL A 263 -0.15 2.33 8.65
CA VAL A 263 0.82 1.61 9.46
C VAL A 263 0.33 1.61 10.91
N PRO A 264 -0.31 0.54 11.38
CA PRO A 264 -0.78 0.46 12.75
C PRO A 264 0.36 0.78 13.74
N GLU A 265 0.07 1.50 14.81
CA GLU A 265 1.08 1.78 15.84
C GLU A 265 1.74 0.51 16.38
N ARG A 266 0.99 -0.60 16.42
CA ARG A 266 1.54 -1.92 16.75
C ARG A 266 2.66 -2.34 15.81
N THR A 267 2.53 -2.08 14.50
CA THR A 267 3.55 -2.42 13.50
C THR A 267 4.79 -1.54 13.67
N ARG A 268 4.62 -0.25 13.96
CA ARG A 268 5.73 0.67 14.31
C ARG A 268 6.45 0.21 15.57
N THR A 269 5.70 -0.11 16.62
CA THR A 269 6.25 -0.65 17.88
C THR A 269 6.99 -1.97 17.66
N GLN A 270 6.44 -2.90 16.87
CA GLN A 270 7.09 -4.15 16.52
C GLN A 270 8.38 -3.93 15.73
N LEU A 271 8.42 -2.94 14.82
CA LEU A 271 9.63 -2.56 14.09
C LEU A 271 10.71 -2.04 15.05
N HIS A 272 10.35 -1.15 15.99
CA HIS A 272 11.28 -0.65 17.00
C HIS A 272 11.83 -1.78 17.90
N LEU A 273 10.97 -2.70 18.33
CA LEU A 273 11.39 -3.87 19.11
C LEU A 273 12.32 -4.79 18.30
N ALA A 274 12.03 -5.00 17.02
CA ALA A 274 12.89 -5.80 16.14
C ALA A 274 14.26 -5.14 15.93
N LEU A 275 14.30 -3.81 15.76
CA LEU A 275 15.56 -3.05 15.66
C LEU A 275 16.36 -3.11 16.96
N LEU A 276 15.71 -2.96 18.12
CA LEU A 276 16.35 -3.09 19.43
C LEU A 276 16.96 -4.50 19.60
N LEU A 277 16.19 -5.55 19.26
CA LEU A 277 16.67 -6.92 19.31
C LEU A 277 17.87 -7.13 18.38
N LEU A 278 17.84 -6.55 17.18
CA LEU A 278 18.96 -6.59 16.23
C LEU A 278 20.21 -5.96 16.83
N VAL A 279 20.09 -4.80 17.50
CA VAL A 279 21.22 -4.13 18.18
C VAL A 279 21.79 -5.04 19.27
N VAL A 280 20.93 -5.64 20.10
CA VAL A 280 21.36 -6.59 21.14
C VAL A 280 22.10 -7.80 20.54
N CYS A 281 21.57 -8.34 19.43
CA CYS A 281 22.25 -9.43 18.72
C CYS A 281 23.61 -9.03 18.17
N ILE A 282 23.73 -7.83 17.60
CA ILE A 282 25.01 -7.27 17.09
C ILE A 282 26.02 -7.16 18.24
N VAL A 283 25.63 -6.60 19.39
CA VAL A 283 26.50 -6.46 20.56
C VAL A 283 26.96 -7.82 21.07
N ASN A 284 26.06 -8.77 21.21
CA ASN A 284 26.39 -10.12 21.67
C ASN A 284 27.34 -10.84 20.69
N ALA A 285 27.06 -10.77 19.39
CA ALA A 285 27.91 -11.35 18.35
C ALA A 285 29.31 -10.68 18.34
N ALA A 286 29.36 -9.37 18.45
CA ALA A 286 30.64 -8.63 18.53
C ALA A 286 31.46 -9.04 19.78
N ALA A 287 30.80 -9.22 20.94
CA ALA A 287 31.45 -9.70 22.15
C ALA A 287 32.04 -11.11 21.96
N LEU A 288 31.24 -12.06 21.42
CA LEU A 288 31.72 -13.43 21.14
C LEU A 288 32.89 -13.45 20.15
N LEU A 289 32.82 -12.64 19.09
CA LEU A 289 33.94 -12.47 18.14
C LEU A 289 35.18 -11.87 18.85
N GLY A 290 34.98 -10.88 19.73
CA GLY A 290 36.05 -10.27 20.52
C GLY A 290 36.74 -11.30 21.41
N PHE A 291 36.01 -12.19 22.07
CA PHE A 291 36.58 -13.30 22.84
C PHE A 291 37.35 -14.29 21.95
N SER A 292 36.78 -14.68 20.81
CA SER A 292 37.41 -15.59 19.84
C SER A 292 38.69 -15.03 19.29
N LEU A 293 38.71 -13.74 18.89
CA LEU A 293 39.90 -13.05 18.43
C LEU A 293 40.93 -12.84 19.56
N GLY A 294 40.43 -12.65 20.80
CA GLY A 294 41.25 -12.61 22.02
C GLY A 294 42.07 -13.88 22.22
N ALA A 295 41.50 -15.03 21.98
CA ALA A 295 42.19 -16.33 22.06
C ALA A 295 43.33 -16.46 21.02
N ARG A 296 43.16 -15.82 19.82
CA ARG A 296 44.14 -15.86 18.74
C ARG A 296 45.18 -14.70 18.79
N ARG A 297 45.16 -13.87 19.84
CA ARG A 297 46.08 -12.70 19.97
C ARG A 297 47.54 -13.04 19.85
N ARG A 298 47.95 -14.21 20.39
CA ARG A 298 49.34 -14.67 20.34
C ARG A 298 49.80 -14.93 18.90
N GLU A 299 48.98 -15.60 18.10
CA GLU A 299 49.26 -15.86 16.69
C GLU A 299 49.34 -14.57 15.87
N LEU A 300 48.38 -13.65 16.07
CA LEU A 300 48.39 -12.34 15.42
C LEU A 300 49.61 -11.48 15.81
N ALA A 301 50.06 -11.59 17.08
CA ALA A 301 51.26 -10.93 17.56
C ALA A 301 52.55 -11.46 16.87
N ILE A 302 52.65 -12.78 16.69
CA ILE A 302 53.77 -13.42 15.98
C ILE A 302 53.82 -12.96 14.52
N ARG A 303 52.70 -12.95 13.83
CA ARG A 303 52.62 -12.47 12.43
C ARG A 303 53.08 -11.04 12.28
N ARG A 304 52.70 -10.17 13.27
CA ARG A 304 53.16 -8.76 13.28
C ARG A 304 54.63 -8.64 13.57
N ALA A 305 55.18 -9.50 14.43
CA ALA A 305 56.60 -9.54 14.69
C ALA A 305 57.44 -9.96 13.45
N LEU A 306 56.84 -10.79 12.59
CA LEU A 306 57.42 -11.21 11.32
C LEU A 306 57.22 -10.20 10.17
N GLY A 307 56.69 -8.98 10.47
CA GLY A 307 56.64 -7.86 9.52
C GLY A 307 55.27 -7.60 8.88
N ALA A 308 54.19 -8.30 9.28
CA ALA A 308 52.85 -8.02 8.78
C ALA A 308 52.35 -6.63 9.22
N ARG A 309 51.88 -5.82 8.27
CA ARG A 309 51.31 -4.49 8.53
C ARG A 309 49.97 -4.62 9.23
N ARG A 310 49.56 -3.63 10.03
CA ARG A 310 48.23 -3.62 10.72
C ARG A 310 47.09 -3.78 9.76
N ARG A 311 47.18 -3.14 8.59
CA ARG A 311 46.14 -3.25 7.52
C ARG A 311 46.03 -4.64 6.94
N ASP A 312 47.15 -5.39 6.85
CA ASP A 312 47.12 -6.75 6.27
C ASP A 312 46.41 -7.72 7.23
N VAL A 313 46.68 -7.59 8.54
CA VAL A 313 45.99 -8.36 9.60
C VAL A 313 44.50 -7.98 9.65
N PHE A 314 44.19 -6.69 9.55
CA PHE A 314 42.79 -6.24 9.51
C PHE A 314 42.06 -6.78 8.28
N ALA A 315 42.64 -6.66 7.09
CA ALA A 315 42.10 -7.14 5.85
C ALA A 315 41.85 -8.66 5.89
N GLN A 316 42.77 -9.44 6.45
CA GLN A 316 42.61 -10.87 6.62
C GLN A 316 41.41 -11.21 7.55
N LEU A 317 41.31 -10.51 8.71
CA LEU A 317 40.19 -10.71 9.63
C LEU A 317 38.85 -10.34 8.98
N MET A 318 38.81 -9.24 8.24
CA MET A 318 37.61 -8.83 7.50
C MET A 318 37.23 -9.84 6.41
N TRP A 319 38.23 -10.46 5.73
CA TRP A 319 37.99 -11.50 4.75
C TRP A 319 37.43 -12.79 5.35
N GLU A 320 37.98 -13.22 6.51
CA GLU A 320 37.42 -14.35 7.28
C GLU A 320 35.97 -14.08 7.72
N CYS A 321 35.68 -12.87 8.17
CA CYS A 321 34.32 -12.47 8.54
C CYS A 321 33.40 -12.30 7.32
N ALA A 322 33.91 -11.88 6.18
CA ALA A 322 33.13 -11.77 4.95
C ALA A 322 32.66 -13.15 4.45
N SER A 323 33.47 -14.20 4.60
CA SER A 323 33.06 -15.57 4.24
C SER A 323 31.90 -16.08 5.13
N SER A 324 31.94 -15.81 6.43
CA SER A 324 30.82 -16.09 7.34
C SER A 324 29.62 -15.18 7.10
N GLY A 325 29.87 -13.94 6.63
CA GLY A 325 28.88 -12.97 6.22
C GLY A 325 28.05 -13.44 5.03
N LEU A 326 28.65 -14.16 4.06
CA LEU A 326 27.92 -14.77 2.95
C LEU A 326 26.93 -15.84 3.44
N ALA A 327 27.32 -16.66 4.41
CA ALA A 327 26.42 -17.63 5.01
C ALA A 327 25.25 -16.93 5.74
N SER A 328 25.50 -15.86 6.49
CA SER A 328 24.44 -15.08 7.14
C SER A 328 23.53 -14.38 6.12
N ALA A 329 24.06 -13.90 4.99
CA ALA A 329 23.27 -13.33 3.91
C ALA A 329 22.30 -14.37 3.30
N ALA A 330 22.78 -15.59 3.04
CA ALA A 330 21.96 -16.69 2.55
C ALA A 330 20.85 -17.06 3.55
N LEU A 331 21.20 -17.20 4.85
CA LEU A 331 20.23 -17.47 5.91
C LEU A 331 19.20 -16.35 6.05
N ALA A 332 19.59 -15.08 5.94
CA ALA A 332 18.68 -13.94 5.98
C ALA A 332 17.71 -13.94 4.80
N ALA A 333 18.19 -14.25 3.60
CA ALA A 333 17.34 -14.38 2.41
C ALA A 333 16.33 -15.54 2.55
N ILE A 334 16.78 -16.70 3.04
CA ILE A 334 15.90 -17.86 3.30
C ILE A 334 14.87 -17.52 4.37
N ALA A 335 15.29 -16.94 5.50
CA ALA A 335 14.39 -16.55 6.59
C ALA A 335 13.35 -15.52 6.13
N TYR A 336 13.75 -14.56 5.27
CA TYR A 336 12.84 -13.61 4.66
C TYR A 336 11.82 -14.31 3.76
N ALA A 337 12.27 -15.20 2.86
CA ALA A 337 11.40 -15.93 1.95
C ALA A 337 10.41 -16.84 2.69
N VAL A 338 10.85 -17.54 3.74
CA VAL A 338 10.00 -18.35 4.60
C VAL A 338 9.00 -17.48 5.35
N GLY A 339 9.46 -16.36 5.92
CA GLY A 339 8.60 -15.41 6.62
C GLY A 339 7.50 -14.84 5.71
N MET A 340 7.84 -14.48 4.47
CA MET A 340 6.86 -14.02 3.47
C MET A 340 5.85 -15.11 3.11
N ARG A 341 6.28 -16.37 2.96
CA ARG A 341 5.37 -17.49 2.71
C ARG A 341 4.42 -17.76 3.89
N LEU A 342 4.91 -17.69 5.13
CA LEU A 342 4.08 -17.86 6.33
C LEU A 342 3.05 -16.74 6.46
N VAL A 343 3.42 -15.52 6.09
CA VAL A 343 2.48 -14.39 6.05
C VAL A 343 1.44 -14.58 4.94
N ALA A 344 1.83 -15.14 3.79
CA ALA A 344 0.94 -15.44 2.67
C ALA A 344 -0.10 -16.53 2.99
N THR A 345 0.25 -17.50 3.83
CA THR A 345 -0.67 -18.58 4.23
C THR A 345 -1.62 -18.16 5.36
N GLY A 346 -1.33 -17.05 6.06
CA GLY A 346 -2.24 -16.45 7.02
C GLY A 346 -3.26 -15.59 6.28
N GLU A 347 -4.55 -15.70 6.59
CA GLU A 347 -5.65 -14.93 5.98
C GLU A 347 -5.54 -13.39 6.16
N VAL A 348 -4.41 -12.90 6.69
CA VAL A 348 -4.23 -11.52 7.16
C VAL A 348 -3.71 -10.59 6.07
N LEU A 349 -3.01 -11.11 5.02
CA LEU A 349 -2.41 -10.27 3.98
C LEU A 349 -2.63 -10.88 2.59
N PRO A 350 -3.07 -10.07 1.60
CA PRO A 350 -3.32 -10.53 0.23
C PRO A 350 -2.04 -10.95 -0.50
N SER A 351 -2.20 -11.77 -1.54
CA SER A 351 -1.15 -12.31 -2.41
C SER A 351 -0.25 -11.23 -3.05
N ALA A 352 -0.75 -10.02 -3.21
CA ALA A 352 -0.02 -8.90 -3.82
C ALA A 352 1.25 -8.48 -3.06
N ILE A 353 1.28 -8.64 -1.71
CA ILE A 353 2.46 -8.29 -0.89
C ILE A 353 3.40 -9.49 -0.73
N THR A 354 2.89 -10.68 -0.98
CA THR A 354 3.62 -11.92 -0.78
C THR A 354 4.41 -12.36 -2.01
N THR A 355 4.37 -11.59 -3.10
CA THR A 355 5.28 -11.79 -4.24
C THR A 355 6.70 -11.55 -3.77
N LEU A 356 7.54 -12.59 -3.87
CA LEU A 356 8.97 -12.51 -3.58
C LEU A 356 9.62 -11.64 -4.67
N ASP A 357 9.65 -10.33 -4.44
CA ASP A 357 10.40 -9.43 -5.29
C ASP A 357 11.91 -9.69 -5.11
N PRO A 358 12.66 -9.94 -6.20
CA PRO A 358 14.10 -10.15 -6.14
C PRO A 358 14.86 -9.05 -5.42
N ALA A 359 14.42 -7.79 -5.56
CA ALA A 359 15.05 -6.65 -4.89
C ALA A 359 14.93 -6.74 -3.37
N SER A 360 13.77 -7.14 -2.85
CA SER A 360 13.53 -7.32 -1.41
C SER A 360 14.36 -8.48 -0.83
N VAL A 361 14.53 -9.56 -1.58
CA VAL A 361 15.39 -10.70 -1.19
C VAL A 361 16.87 -10.27 -1.15
N LEU A 362 17.33 -9.53 -2.16
CA LEU A 362 18.68 -8.98 -2.21
C LEU A 362 18.93 -7.98 -1.06
N MET A 363 17.95 -7.15 -0.74
CA MET A 363 18.03 -6.23 0.39
C MET A 363 18.13 -6.99 1.72
N ALA A 364 17.37 -8.08 1.92
CA ALA A 364 17.46 -8.93 3.11
C ALA A 364 18.84 -9.59 3.23
N ALA A 365 19.37 -10.12 2.13
CA ALA A 365 20.72 -10.67 2.07
C ALA A 365 21.78 -9.60 2.37
N GLY A 366 21.64 -8.40 1.81
CA GLY A 366 22.52 -7.26 2.04
C GLY A 366 22.57 -6.81 3.51
N VAL A 367 21.40 -6.76 4.16
CA VAL A 367 21.32 -6.45 5.60
C VAL A 367 22.00 -7.54 6.44
N GLY A 368 21.78 -8.82 6.12
CA GLY A 368 22.45 -9.93 6.81
C GLY A 368 23.97 -9.86 6.67
N PHE A 369 24.47 -9.57 5.48
CA PHE A 369 25.90 -9.40 5.20
C PHE A 369 26.48 -8.18 5.94
N ALA A 370 25.81 -7.03 5.85
CA ALA A 370 26.23 -5.80 6.54
C ALA A 370 26.28 -5.99 8.07
N THR A 371 25.30 -6.68 8.63
CA THR A 371 25.26 -7.01 10.06
C THR A 371 26.45 -7.85 10.48
N ALA A 372 26.83 -8.86 9.71
CA ALA A 372 27.98 -9.69 9.98
C ALA A 372 29.30 -8.89 9.94
N LEU A 373 29.45 -7.99 8.97
CA LEU A 373 30.62 -7.09 8.89
C LEU A 373 30.67 -6.11 10.06
N LEU A 374 29.53 -5.54 10.47
CA LEU A 374 29.46 -4.64 11.63
C LEU A 374 29.86 -5.36 12.93
N CYS A 375 29.40 -6.60 13.14
CA CYS A 375 29.79 -7.41 14.29
C CYS A 375 31.30 -7.65 14.35
N ALA A 376 31.96 -7.79 13.19
CA ALA A 376 33.38 -8.04 13.10
C ALA A 376 34.25 -6.77 13.19
N PHE A 377 33.72 -5.64 12.78
CA PHE A 377 34.47 -4.40 12.61
C PHE A 377 35.09 -3.88 13.93
N ILE A 378 34.27 -3.81 14.99
CA ILE A 378 34.70 -3.30 16.30
C ILE A 378 35.80 -4.19 16.90
N PRO A 379 35.62 -5.52 17.04
CA PRO A 379 36.67 -6.39 17.59
C PRO A 379 37.96 -6.40 16.74
N ALA A 380 37.80 -6.36 15.40
CA ALA A 380 38.96 -6.33 14.50
C ALA A 380 39.78 -5.03 14.69
N LEU A 381 39.09 -3.88 14.84
CA LEU A 381 39.78 -2.61 15.15
C LEU A 381 40.50 -2.65 16.49
N GLU A 382 39.90 -3.21 17.54
CA GLU A 382 40.48 -3.32 18.86
C GLU A 382 41.76 -4.18 18.83
N VAL A 383 41.69 -5.33 18.16
CA VAL A 383 42.86 -6.21 18.00
C VAL A 383 44.00 -5.52 17.22
N CYS A 384 43.64 -4.75 16.19
CA CYS A 384 44.65 -3.99 15.40
C CYS A 384 45.22 -2.76 16.14
N ARG A 385 44.40 -2.12 17.00
CA ARG A 385 44.79 -0.95 17.82
C ARG A 385 45.61 -1.32 19.05
N SER A 386 45.27 -2.43 19.71
CA SER A 386 45.99 -2.90 20.90
C SER A 386 47.40 -3.32 20.56
N GLY A 387 48.26 -2.30 20.41
CA GLY A 387 49.69 -2.43 20.13
C GLY A 387 50.52 -2.74 21.37
N SER A 388 50.09 -3.69 22.23
CA SER A 388 50.84 -3.96 23.45
C SER A 388 51.69 -5.24 23.35
N LEU A 389 52.66 -5.24 22.45
CA LEU A 389 53.83 -6.08 22.66
C LEU A 389 54.54 -5.76 24.02
N SER A 390 54.46 -4.52 24.51
CA SER A 390 55.02 -4.09 25.78
C SER A 390 54.41 -4.73 27.03
N ARG A 391 53.11 -5.16 27.00
CA ARG A 391 52.48 -5.78 28.16
C ARG A 391 52.69 -7.30 28.26
N LEU A 392 53.04 -7.97 27.17
CA LEU A 392 53.37 -9.40 27.19
C LEU A 392 54.81 -9.66 27.69
N PHE A 393 55.71 -8.74 27.45
CA PHE A 393 57.10 -8.84 28.00
C PHE A 393 57.20 -8.35 29.44
N ALA A 394 56.30 -7.49 29.90
CA ALA A 394 56.30 -7.04 31.30
C ALA A 394 55.76 -8.08 32.31
N LYS A 395 55.03 -9.09 31.86
CA LYS A 395 54.50 -10.17 32.74
C LYS A 395 55.35 -11.43 32.77
N GLY A 396 56.42 -11.53 32.00
CA GLY A 396 57.37 -12.65 31.98
C GLY A 396 58.66 -12.35 32.68
N ALA A 397 58.79 -11.17 33.35
CA ALA A 397 59.99 -10.76 34.11
C ALA A 397 59.69 -10.49 35.59
N ALA A 398 58.63 -11.12 36.14
CA ALA A 398 58.35 -11.12 37.58
C ALA A 398 58.16 -12.57 38.06
#